data_5660b14c0339db7669dfe1e57dda8dcd
#
_entry.id   5660b14c0339db7669dfe1e57dda8dcd
#
_cell.length_a   1.000
_cell.length_b   1.000
_cell.length_c   1.000
_cell.angle_alpha   90.00
_cell.angle_beta   90.00
_cell.angle_gamma   90.00
#
_symmetry.space_group_name_H-M   'P 1'
#
loop_
_entity.id
_entity.type
_entity.pdbx_description
1 polymer ?
#
loop_
_entity_poly.entity_id
_entity_poly.type
_entity_poly.pdbx_seq_one_letter_code
_entity_poly.pdbx_strand_id
1 'polypeptide(L)'
;MVEIQVHHELIQTGKIKNVICPNCKNRDDLEYRVYGGISRILIIPTAPLRRITKVFCNSCQKEFKLKELSDDIKQAVRYERSKNPIKTPIWQFTGIIILLSILFFGIYIGIEMTKLEKEYIKSPLKNDIYKTNIEGKYSTLKVYEVTKDSVYIFLNKFSLDSYKGLDEINIDKN
;
A
#
# COMPACT_ATOMS: atom_id res chain seq x y z
N MET A 1 13.56 -0.11 12.33
CA MET A 1 12.86 -1.39 12.07
C MET A 1 11.37 -1.11 12.14
N VAL A 2 10.59 -1.37 11.10
CA VAL A 2 9.14 -1.11 11.14
C VAL A 2 8.47 -2.34 11.76
N GLU A 3 7.85 -2.15 12.91
CA GLU A 3 7.12 -3.20 13.62
C GLU A 3 5.71 -3.35 13.05
N ILE A 4 5.40 -4.54 12.54
CA ILE A 4 4.04 -4.89 12.10
C ILE A 4 3.33 -5.53 13.29
N GLN A 5 2.34 -4.86 13.83
CA GLN A 5 1.53 -5.36 14.93
C GLN A 5 0.29 -6.08 14.37
N VAL A 6 0.05 -7.28 14.88
CA VAL A 6 -1.13 -8.09 14.56
C VAL A 6 -2.02 -8.16 15.78
N HIS A 7 -3.23 -7.65 15.66
CA HIS A 7 -4.21 -7.67 16.73
C HIS A 7 -5.44 -8.48 16.30
N HIS A 8 -5.85 -9.44 17.14
CA HIS A 8 -7.04 -10.25 16.89
C HIS A 8 -8.11 -9.91 17.90
N GLU A 9 -9.29 -9.54 17.42
CA GLU A 9 -10.46 -9.23 18.25
C GLU A 9 -11.61 -10.17 17.94
N LEU A 10 -12.42 -10.47 18.96
CA LEU A 10 -13.67 -11.22 18.78
C LEU A 10 -14.67 -10.31 18.06
N ILE A 11 -15.07 -10.68 16.84
CA ILE A 11 -15.95 -9.87 16.00
C ILE A 11 -17.36 -10.45 15.88
N GLN A 12 -17.52 -11.74 16.12
CA GLN A 12 -18.82 -12.40 16.08
C GLN A 12 -18.82 -13.65 16.94
N THR A 13 -19.95 -13.91 17.59
CA THR A 13 -20.23 -15.13 18.32
C THR A 13 -21.65 -15.59 18.02
N GLY A 14 -21.90 -16.88 18.13
CA GLY A 14 -23.25 -17.42 17.99
C GLY A 14 -23.32 -18.88 18.36
N LYS A 15 -24.51 -19.30 18.81
CA LYS A 15 -24.77 -20.68 19.17
C LYS A 15 -24.94 -21.56 17.94
N ILE A 16 -24.46 -22.80 18.03
CA ILE A 16 -24.61 -23.81 16.99
C ILE A 16 -25.67 -24.79 17.46
N LYS A 17 -26.75 -24.95 16.69
CA LYS A 17 -27.87 -25.84 17.03
C LYS A 17 -27.69 -27.22 16.40
N ASN A 18 -28.32 -28.23 17.03
CA ASN A 18 -28.40 -29.62 16.54
C ASN A 18 -27.04 -30.30 16.36
N VAL A 19 -26.06 -29.96 17.21
CA VAL A 19 -24.71 -30.56 17.20
C VAL A 19 -24.34 -31.10 18.57
N ILE A 20 -23.48 -32.10 18.56
CA ILE A 20 -22.99 -32.78 19.78
C ILE A 20 -21.54 -32.44 19.98
N CYS A 21 -21.15 -32.05 21.18
CA CYS A 21 -19.76 -31.80 21.51
C CYS A 21 -18.93 -33.11 21.38
N PRO A 22 -17.81 -33.09 20.63
CA PRO A 22 -16.97 -34.28 20.48
C PRO A 22 -16.29 -34.71 21.78
N ASN A 23 -16.15 -33.84 22.75
CA ASN A 23 -15.47 -34.11 24.01
C ASN A 23 -16.45 -34.60 25.11
N CYS A 24 -17.47 -33.79 25.46
CA CYS A 24 -18.37 -34.09 26.58
C CYS A 24 -19.71 -34.71 26.18
N LYS A 25 -19.96 -34.90 24.87
CA LYS A 25 -21.19 -35.43 24.29
C LYS A 25 -22.49 -34.65 24.59
N ASN A 26 -22.39 -33.48 25.25
CA ASN A 26 -23.55 -32.61 25.45
C ASN A 26 -24.04 -32.05 24.12
N ARG A 27 -25.36 -31.92 23.97
CA ARG A 27 -26.03 -31.40 22.79
C ARG A 27 -26.30 -29.90 22.95
N ASP A 28 -26.16 -29.14 21.86
CA ASP A 28 -26.56 -27.73 21.73
C ASP A 28 -25.79 -26.74 22.63
N ASP A 29 -24.64 -27.13 23.18
CA ASP A 29 -23.81 -26.31 24.03
C ASP A 29 -22.56 -25.73 23.29
N LEU A 30 -22.51 -25.88 21.96
CA LEU A 30 -21.44 -25.36 21.15
C LEU A 30 -21.74 -23.94 20.69
N GLU A 31 -20.72 -23.10 20.78
CA GLU A 31 -20.73 -21.72 20.34
C GLU A 31 -19.57 -21.49 19.36
N TYR A 32 -19.83 -20.85 18.21
CA TYR A 32 -18.76 -20.43 17.35
C TYR A 32 -18.31 -19.01 17.70
N ARG A 33 -17.01 -18.78 17.64
CA ARG A 33 -16.36 -17.48 17.85
C ARG A 33 -15.52 -17.16 16.64
N VAL A 34 -15.76 -15.99 16.04
CA VAL A 34 -14.99 -15.50 14.90
C VAL A 34 -14.10 -14.38 15.36
N TYR A 35 -12.83 -14.57 15.20
CA TYR A 35 -11.81 -13.56 15.48
C TYR A 35 -11.41 -12.90 14.16
N GLY A 36 -11.44 -11.59 14.11
CA GLY A 36 -10.89 -10.79 13.02
C GLY A 36 -9.60 -10.12 13.47
N GLY A 37 -8.67 -10.03 12.57
CA GLY A 37 -7.41 -9.34 12.81
C GLY A 37 -7.23 -8.17 11.84
N ILE A 38 -6.43 -7.20 12.27
CA ILE A 38 -6.01 -6.07 11.47
C ILE A 38 -4.50 -5.98 11.61
N SER A 39 -3.80 -5.89 10.48
CA SER A 39 -2.39 -5.52 10.47
C SER A 39 -2.28 -4.00 10.59
N ARG A 40 -1.37 -3.54 11.44
CA ARG A 40 -1.07 -2.12 11.61
C ARG A 40 0.41 -1.90 11.39
N ILE A 41 0.73 -0.82 10.71
CA ILE A 41 2.08 -0.26 10.66
C ILE A 41 2.04 0.99 11.50
N LEU A 42 2.75 0.99 12.64
CA LEU A 42 2.57 1.97 13.70
C LEU A 42 1.10 1.98 14.18
N ILE A 43 0.37 3.08 13.97
CA ILE A 43 -1.04 3.24 14.33
C ILE A 43 -2.00 3.12 13.13
N ILE A 44 -1.46 3.06 11.90
CA ILE A 44 -2.29 3.08 10.68
C ILE A 44 -2.71 1.64 10.34
N PRO A 45 -4.03 1.35 10.25
CA PRO A 45 -4.51 0.06 9.77
C PRO A 45 -4.18 -0.10 8.29
N THR A 46 -3.51 -1.19 7.95
CA THR A 46 -3.07 -1.45 6.56
C THR A 46 -3.98 -2.39 5.82
N ALA A 47 -4.31 -3.52 6.44
CA ALA A 47 -5.18 -4.51 5.81
C ALA A 47 -5.89 -5.39 6.86
N PRO A 48 -7.12 -5.86 6.56
CA PRO A 48 -7.77 -6.88 7.38
C PRO A 48 -7.06 -8.22 7.19
N LEU A 49 -6.82 -8.90 8.29
CA LEU A 49 -6.26 -10.25 8.29
C LEU A 49 -7.35 -11.31 8.11
N ARG A 50 -6.90 -12.51 7.74
CA ARG A 50 -7.79 -13.67 7.62
C ARG A 50 -8.52 -13.94 8.93
N ARG A 51 -9.85 -14.06 8.87
CA ARG A 51 -10.68 -14.39 10.02
C ARG A 51 -10.44 -15.83 10.48
N ILE A 52 -10.33 -16.00 11.79
CA ILE A 52 -10.15 -17.30 12.43
C ILE A 52 -11.45 -17.65 13.13
N THR A 53 -11.98 -18.83 12.85
CA THR A 53 -13.19 -19.34 13.53
C THR A 53 -12.79 -20.47 14.46
N LYS A 54 -13.17 -20.35 15.72
CA LYS A 54 -13.04 -21.37 16.74
C LYS A 54 -14.41 -21.76 17.25
N VAL A 55 -14.54 -22.96 17.78
CA VAL A 55 -15.77 -23.47 18.39
C VAL A 55 -15.47 -23.74 19.85
N PHE A 56 -16.31 -23.22 20.70
CA PHE A 56 -16.21 -23.34 22.16
C PHE A 56 -17.40 -24.13 22.71
N CYS A 57 -17.14 -25.05 23.64
CA CYS A 57 -18.18 -25.76 24.35
C CYS A 57 -18.39 -25.13 25.72
N ASN A 58 -19.62 -24.67 26.00
CA ASN A 58 -19.94 -24.05 27.31
C ASN A 58 -19.95 -25.05 28.46
N SER A 59 -20.30 -26.31 28.20
CA SER A 59 -20.35 -27.35 29.24
C SER A 59 -18.98 -27.82 29.70
N CYS A 60 -18.09 -28.12 28.78
CA CYS A 60 -16.73 -28.60 29.12
C CYS A 60 -15.61 -27.56 28.95
N GLN A 61 -15.99 -26.35 28.58
CA GLN A 61 -15.08 -25.18 28.39
C GLN A 61 -13.92 -25.43 27.44
N LYS A 62 -14.00 -26.43 26.58
CA LYS A 62 -12.96 -26.77 25.62
C LYS A 62 -13.14 -25.99 24.33
N GLU A 63 -12.03 -25.45 23.83
CA GLU A 63 -11.95 -24.77 22.56
C GLU A 63 -11.42 -25.71 21.47
N PHE A 64 -12.03 -25.67 20.29
CA PHE A 64 -11.67 -26.47 19.12
C PHE A 64 -11.38 -25.56 17.93
N LYS A 65 -10.39 -25.89 17.15
CA LYS A 65 -10.20 -25.28 15.84
C LYS A 65 -11.23 -25.85 14.87
N LEU A 66 -11.84 -25.01 14.04
CA LEU A 66 -12.87 -25.45 13.09
C LEU A 66 -12.38 -26.58 12.16
N LYS A 67 -11.06 -26.62 11.85
CA LYS A 67 -10.48 -27.65 10.98
C LYS A 67 -10.51 -29.06 11.61
N GLU A 68 -10.48 -29.14 12.92
CA GLU A 68 -10.36 -30.40 13.69
C GLU A 68 -11.73 -31.04 13.97
N LEU A 69 -12.82 -30.36 13.64
CA LEU A 69 -14.18 -30.82 13.89
C LEU A 69 -14.74 -31.60 12.70
N SER A 70 -15.80 -32.40 12.98
CA SER A 70 -16.54 -33.14 11.95
C SER A 70 -17.19 -32.20 10.92
N ASP A 71 -17.49 -32.73 9.75
CA ASP A 71 -18.07 -31.94 8.67
C ASP A 71 -19.49 -31.45 9.00
N ASP A 72 -20.26 -32.20 9.80
CA ASP A 72 -21.56 -31.76 10.28
C ASP A 72 -21.49 -30.48 11.11
N ILE A 73 -20.52 -30.39 12.02
CA ILE A 73 -20.29 -29.19 12.84
C ILE A 73 -19.81 -28.05 11.95
N LYS A 74 -18.93 -28.32 10.98
CA LYS A 74 -18.45 -27.30 10.04
C LYS A 74 -19.60 -26.72 9.20
N GLN A 75 -20.50 -27.57 8.73
CA GLN A 75 -21.70 -27.14 7.99
C GLN A 75 -22.64 -26.31 8.86
N ALA A 76 -22.92 -26.76 10.08
CA ALA A 76 -23.75 -26.02 11.03
C ALA A 76 -23.16 -24.63 11.34
N VAL A 77 -21.84 -24.52 11.56
CA VAL A 77 -21.15 -23.24 11.72
C VAL A 77 -21.29 -22.35 10.49
N ARG A 78 -21.08 -22.90 9.28
CA ARG A 78 -21.24 -22.14 8.03
C ARG A 78 -22.66 -21.62 7.87
N TYR A 79 -23.67 -22.45 8.17
CA TYR A 79 -25.09 -22.09 8.09
C TYR A 79 -25.41 -20.95 9.05
N GLU A 80 -25.05 -21.08 10.33
CA GLU A 80 -25.31 -20.03 11.31
C GLU A 80 -24.57 -18.70 10.98
N ARG A 81 -23.35 -18.77 10.47
CA ARG A 81 -22.61 -17.60 10.04
C ARG A 81 -23.21 -16.91 8.80
N SER A 82 -23.82 -17.67 7.90
CA SER A 82 -24.45 -17.10 6.69
C SER A 82 -25.67 -16.25 6.99
N LYS A 83 -26.34 -16.48 8.12
CA LYS A 83 -27.47 -15.64 8.57
C LYS A 83 -27.06 -14.21 8.89
N ASN A 84 -25.85 -14.03 9.41
CA ASN A 84 -25.33 -12.73 9.81
C ASN A 84 -23.92 -12.52 9.20
N PRO A 85 -23.84 -12.10 7.93
CA PRO A 85 -22.56 -11.92 7.27
C PRO A 85 -21.78 -10.75 7.87
N ILE A 86 -20.52 -11.00 8.24
CA ILE A 86 -19.64 -9.98 8.79
C ILE A 86 -19.12 -9.12 7.64
N LYS A 87 -19.49 -7.85 7.63
CA LYS A 87 -18.95 -6.85 6.69
C LYS A 87 -17.58 -6.37 7.18
N THR A 88 -16.66 -6.16 6.25
CA THR A 88 -15.36 -5.55 6.55
C THR A 88 -15.48 -4.05 6.34
N PRO A 89 -15.31 -3.21 7.36
CA PRO A 89 -15.43 -1.76 7.19
C PRO A 89 -14.25 -1.20 6.38
N ILE A 90 -14.54 -0.20 5.55
CA ILE A 90 -13.57 0.39 4.59
C ILE A 90 -12.35 1.00 5.29
N TRP A 91 -12.52 1.52 6.52
CA TRP A 91 -11.42 2.13 7.26
C TRP A 91 -10.24 1.18 7.54
N GLN A 92 -10.48 -0.15 7.50
CA GLN A 92 -9.41 -1.14 7.66
C GLN A 92 -8.41 -1.14 6.48
N PHE A 93 -8.76 -0.51 5.37
CA PHE A 93 -7.92 -0.36 4.18
C PHE A 93 -7.25 1.01 4.06
N THR A 94 -7.32 1.85 5.10
CA THR A 94 -6.81 3.23 5.09
C THR A 94 -5.35 3.30 4.65
N GLY A 95 -4.49 2.40 5.14
CA GLY A 95 -3.08 2.38 4.77
C GLY A 95 -2.86 2.09 3.27
N ILE A 96 -3.63 1.17 2.69
CA ILE A 96 -3.58 0.87 1.25
C ILE A 96 -4.08 2.07 0.44
N ILE A 97 -5.15 2.72 0.89
CA ILE A 97 -5.72 3.90 0.23
C ILE A 97 -4.71 5.05 0.21
N ILE A 98 -4.04 5.31 1.34
CA ILE A 98 -2.99 6.33 1.43
C ILE A 98 -1.83 6.00 0.49
N LEU A 99 -1.36 4.76 0.48
CA LEU A 99 -0.26 4.34 -0.40
C LEU A 99 -0.59 4.52 -1.88
N LEU A 100 -1.79 4.11 -2.29
CA LEU A 100 -2.27 4.30 -3.66
C LEU A 100 -2.40 5.79 -4.01
N SER A 101 -2.91 6.61 -3.08
CA SER A 101 -3.02 8.06 -3.29
C SER A 101 -1.66 8.72 -3.52
N ILE A 102 -0.63 8.34 -2.74
CA ILE A 102 0.74 8.83 -2.92
C ILE A 102 1.30 8.40 -4.28
N LEU A 103 1.07 7.14 -4.67
CA LEU A 103 1.51 6.62 -5.96
C LEU A 103 0.87 7.38 -7.13
N PHE A 104 -0.46 7.55 -7.12
CA PHE A 104 -1.16 8.29 -8.16
C PHE A 104 -0.73 9.76 -8.23
N PHE A 105 -0.52 10.39 -7.07
CA PHE A 105 -0.04 11.77 -6.98
C PHE A 105 1.38 11.91 -7.55
N GLY A 106 2.26 10.96 -7.27
CA GLY A 106 3.60 10.94 -7.85
C GLY A 106 3.59 10.78 -9.37
N ILE A 107 2.73 9.89 -9.91
CA ILE A 107 2.54 9.73 -11.35
C ILE A 107 1.99 11.02 -11.97
N TYR A 108 0.99 11.64 -11.34
CA TYR A 108 0.41 12.90 -11.81
C TYR A 108 1.46 14.01 -11.91
N ILE A 109 2.27 14.21 -10.84
CA ILE A 109 3.37 15.19 -10.85
C ILE A 109 4.38 14.87 -11.96
N GLY A 110 4.76 13.60 -12.14
CA GLY A 110 5.70 13.20 -13.19
C GLY A 110 5.21 13.54 -14.59
N ILE A 111 3.93 13.32 -14.87
CA ILE A 111 3.33 13.68 -16.17
C ILE A 111 3.33 15.20 -16.35
N GLU A 112 2.98 15.97 -15.33
CA GLU A 112 2.93 17.43 -15.40
C GLU A 112 4.32 18.05 -15.61
N MET A 113 5.33 17.55 -14.88
CA MET A 113 6.74 17.97 -15.04
C MET A 113 7.24 17.68 -16.44
N THR A 114 6.90 16.53 -17.03
CA THR A 114 7.30 16.20 -18.41
C THR A 114 6.64 17.13 -19.45
N LYS A 115 5.43 17.59 -19.22
CA LYS A 115 4.77 18.56 -20.10
C LYS A 115 5.43 19.92 -20.00
N LEU A 116 5.71 20.41 -18.80
CA LEU A 116 6.41 21.67 -18.57
C LEU A 116 7.79 21.65 -19.20
N GLU A 117 8.56 20.58 -19.03
CA GLU A 117 9.87 20.43 -19.67
C GLU A 117 9.80 20.56 -21.19
N LYS A 118 8.82 19.90 -21.82
CA LYS A 118 8.60 20.03 -23.28
C LYS A 118 8.20 21.44 -23.70
N GLU A 119 7.49 22.17 -22.89
CA GLU A 119 7.09 23.56 -23.15
C GLU A 119 8.31 24.49 -23.05
N TYR A 120 9.13 24.35 -22.01
CA TYR A 120 10.36 25.11 -21.85
C TYR A 120 11.36 24.89 -22.99
N ILE A 121 11.49 23.66 -23.48
CA ILE A 121 12.36 23.36 -24.63
C ILE A 121 11.89 24.06 -25.92
N LYS A 122 10.56 24.22 -26.08
CA LYS A 122 10.01 24.87 -27.28
C LYS A 122 10.15 26.41 -27.29
N SER A 123 10.27 27.00 -26.12
CA SER A 123 10.34 28.46 -25.96
C SER A 123 11.53 28.86 -25.08
N PRO A 124 12.78 28.61 -25.53
CA PRO A 124 13.95 28.91 -24.74
C PRO A 124 14.10 30.42 -24.53
N LEU A 125 14.50 30.80 -23.33
CA LEU A 125 14.78 32.18 -22.95
C LEU A 125 16.30 32.38 -22.72
N LYS A 126 16.75 33.60 -22.87
CA LYS A 126 18.12 33.97 -22.53
C LYS A 126 18.42 33.66 -21.06
N ASN A 127 19.53 33.04 -20.79
CA ASN A 127 20.05 32.52 -19.52
C ASN A 127 19.38 31.22 -19.03
N ASP A 128 18.49 30.59 -19.79
CA ASP A 128 18.00 29.25 -19.45
C ASP A 128 19.15 28.24 -19.44
N ILE A 129 19.07 27.32 -18.48
CA ILE A 129 20.05 26.25 -18.32
C ILE A 129 19.35 24.92 -18.54
N TYR A 130 19.80 24.17 -19.54
CA TYR A 130 19.28 22.85 -19.86
C TYR A 130 20.28 21.76 -19.47
N LYS A 131 19.81 20.68 -18.93
CA LYS A 131 20.61 19.47 -18.67
C LYS A 131 20.63 18.63 -19.95
N THR A 132 21.76 18.15 -20.34
CA THR A 132 21.97 17.38 -21.58
C THR A 132 22.82 16.15 -21.33
N ASN A 133 22.63 15.14 -22.17
CA ASN A 133 23.47 13.95 -22.21
C ASN A 133 24.13 13.88 -23.59
N ILE A 134 25.44 13.93 -23.63
CA ILE A 134 26.24 13.84 -24.83
C ILE A 134 27.15 12.63 -24.67
N GLU A 135 27.03 11.65 -25.55
CA GLU A 135 27.85 10.43 -25.57
C GLU A 135 27.92 9.69 -24.21
N GLY A 136 26.80 9.66 -23.45
CA GLY A 136 26.75 9.02 -22.18
C GLY A 136 27.22 9.84 -20.98
N LYS A 137 27.73 11.06 -21.21
CA LYS A 137 28.12 12.00 -20.16
C LYS A 137 27.08 13.09 -19.97
N TYR A 138 26.78 13.39 -18.73
CA TYR A 138 25.81 14.42 -18.35
C TYR A 138 26.53 15.77 -18.23
N SER A 139 25.97 16.81 -18.85
CA SER A 139 26.47 18.17 -18.81
C SER A 139 25.31 19.15 -18.80
N THR A 140 25.62 20.43 -18.81
CA THR A 140 24.62 21.50 -18.92
C THR A 140 24.97 22.42 -20.07
N LEU A 141 23.95 23.05 -20.63
CA LEU A 141 24.10 24.11 -21.63
C LEU A 141 23.31 25.33 -21.16
N LYS A 142 23.86 26.50 -21.42
CA LYS A 142 23.23 27.80 -21.10
C LYS A 142 22.88 28.52 -22.39
N VAL A 143 21.66 29.02 -22.47
CA VAL A 143 21.21 29.84 -23.61
C VAL A 143 21.80 31.23 -23.46
N TYR A 144 22.61 31.62 -24.45
CA TYR A 144 23.23 32.94 -24.51
C TYR A 144 22.34 33.97 -25.19
N GLU A 145 21.76 33.58 -26.34
CA GLU A 145 20.94 34.48 -27.16
C GLU A 145 19.91 33.66 -27.94
N VAL A 146 18.73 34.22 -28.09
CA VAL A 146 17.65 33.65 -28.90
C VAL A 146 17.30 34.65 -29.99
N THR A 147 17.39 34.22 -31.24
CA THR A 147 16.95 34.98 -32.43
C THR A 147 15.70 34.32 -33.01
N LYS A 148 15.15 34.89 -34.09
CA LYS A 148 13.96 34.32 -34.75
C LYS A 148 14.21 32.90 -35.31
N ASP A 149 15.43 32.64 -35.75
CA ASP A 149 15.77 31.41 -36.51
C ASP A 149 16.83 30.53 -35.83
N SER A 150 17.43 31.01 -34.73
CA SER A 150 18.56 30.31 -34.09
C SER A 150 18.60 30.57 -32.58
N VAL A 151 19.11 29.56 -31.87
CA VAL A 151 19.41 29.65 -30.44
C VAL A 151 20.91 29.46 -30.26
N TYR A 152 21.57 30.46 -29.67
CA TYR A 152 23.01 30.38 -29.36
C TYR A 152 23.17 29.86 -27.93
N ILE A 153 24.00 28.83 -27.78
CA ILE A 153 24.23 28.17 -26.52
C ILE A 153 25.69 28.10 -26.13
N PHE A 154 25.98 28.14 -24.84
CA PHE A 154 27.25 27.75 -24.28
C PHE A 154 27.16 26.36 -23.66
N LEU A 155 28.03 25.45 -24.09
CA LEU A 155 28.14 24.14 -23.45
C LEU A 155 29.09 24.26 -22.25
N ASN A 156 28.75 23.66 -21.15
CA ASN A 156 29.63 23.59 -19.99
C ASN A 156 30.87 22.77 -20.30
N LYS A 157 32.02 23.24 -19.81
CA LYS A 157 33.30 22.54 -19.96
C LYS A 157 33.40 21.25 -19.18
N PHE A 158 32.56 21.11 -18.13
CA PHE A 158 32.55 19.96 -17.26
C PHE A 158 31.43 19.00 -17.64
N SER A 159 31.72 17.73 -17.55
CA SER A 159 30.72 16.64 -17.70
C SER A 159 30.90 15.62 -16.60
N LEU A 160 29.80 14.96 -16.23
CA LEU A 160 29.73 13.96 -15.17
C LEU A 160 29.27 12.63 -15.75
N ASP A 161 29.74 11.54 -15.18
CA ASP A 161 29.27 10.18 -15.53
C ASP A 161 27.90 9.87 -14.92
N SER A 162 27.38 10.74 -14.04
CA SER A 162 26.08 10.59 -13.36
C SER A 162 25.29 11.88 -13.43
N TYR A 163 23.95 11.75 -13.50
CA TYR A 163 23.02 12.89 -13.40
C TYR A 163 23.11 13.62 -12.06
N LYS A 164 23.59 12.92 -11.02
CA LYS A 164 23.75 13.46 -9.67
C LYS A 164 24.92 14.43 -9.61
N GLY A 165 24.67 15.63 -9.12
CA GLY A 165 25.70 16.69 -9.02
C GLY A 165 25.74 17.67 -10.19
N LEU A 166 24.85 17.53 -11.20
CA LEU A 166 24.79 18.47 -12.33
C LEU A 166 24.55 19.93 -11.93
N ASP A 167 23.84 20.15 -10.84
CA ASP A 167 23.55 21.50 -10.34
C ASP A 167 24.79 22.16 -9.75
N GLU A 168 25.78 21.38 -9.28
CA GLU A 168 27.03 21.88 -8.71
C GLU A 168 28.01 22.40 -9.77
N ILE A 169 27.96 21.87 -11.01
CA ILE A 169 28.84 22.32 -12.11
C ILE A 169 28.37 23.62 -12.76
N ASN A 170 27.15 24.09 -12.44
CA ASN A 170 26.58 25.34 -12.94
C ASN A 170 26.90 26.55 -12.06
N ILE A 171 27.55 26.36 -10.92
CA ILE A 171 27.94 27.46 -10.06
C ILE A 171 29.06 28.21 -10.79
N ASP A 172 28.76 29.37 -11.36
CA ASP A 172 29.75 30.32 -11.84
C ASP A 172 30.63 30.71 -10.64
N LYS A 173 31.76 30.05 -10.51
CA LYS A 173 32.84 30.54 -9.64
C LYS A 173 33.46 31.72 -10.38
N ASN A 174 32.92 32.93 -10.13
CA ASN A 174 33.63 34.18 -10.39
C ASN A 174 34.86 34.26 -9.52
#